data_2a08a6c2fbbcf49e16bfe63a616ac43e
#
_entry.id   2a08a6c2fbbcf49e16bfe63a616ac43e
#
_cell.length_a   1.000
_cell.length_b   1.000
_cell.length_c   1.000
_cell.angle_alpha   90.00
_cell.angle_beta   90.00
_cell.angle_gamma   90.00
#
_symmetry.space_group_name_H-M   'P 1'
#
loop_
_entity.id
_entity.type
_entity.pdbx_description
1 polymer ?
#
loop_
_entity_poly.entity_id
_entity_poly.type
_entity_poly.pdbx_seq_one_letter_code
_entity_poly.pdbx_strand_id
1 'polypeptide(L)'
;MSKRFLRLSLPGVGFLLASAFAVVGQPVLPTAPAAGPAPADKAPAPKIQFASLVHEFGKVSAGEVVRADFTFTNVGTAPLEITQVRPTCGCTTAGSWERRIEPGKTGTIPLQVNTANFAGPVVKYVTVVCNDPSQPNVMLQIKGTIWKPIDVTPTFVVFNVVADAQTNETRAVKIVNNTDGPLAISDIHSSNPSFRAELKTNQPGKEYEVRITTVPPLASGTVQGQITARTSSTNMPALSVTTMAMVQPPVSAMPGQVFLQPGPLPSQTQINVSVRNNGAQPVTLSAPSVSVSNVQAQILESQPGKLFDVRLTFPAGFALPAGQKAELTVKTSHPKYPLLTVPIVQIPGSPAPSGFHAQRPAIVPPPPPSIAAPAFPPRSSLAAPPVPPGALPRE
;
A
#
# COMPACT_ATOMS: atom_id res chain seq x y z
N MET A 1 -40.76 21.76 -31.33
CA MET A 1 -41.99 20.95 -31.35
C MET A 1 -42.15 20.44 -29.94
N SER A 2 -42.99 21.08 -29.27
CA SER A 2 -44.39 20.87 -28.81
C SER A 2 -44.40 20.15 -27.45
N LYS A 3 -44.62 20.88 -26.37
CA LYS A 3 -45.85 21.26 -25.66
C LYS A 3 -46.68 20.09 -25.09
N ARG A 4 -46.90 20.08 -23.78
CA ARG A 4 -48.19 20.25 -23.04
C ARG A 4 -47.99 19.81 -21.58
N PHE A 5 -48.07 20.61 -20.54
CA PHE A 5 -49.26 21.18 -19.85
C PHE A 5 -50.38 20.18 -19.59
N LEU A 6 -50.59 19.86 -18.30
CA LEU A 6 -51.98 19.80 -17.78
C LEU A 6 -52.02 20.06 -16.26
N ARG A 7 -52.79 21.09 -15.89
CA ARG A 7 -53.35 21.43 -14.58
C ARG A 7 -54.66 20.67 -14.41
N LEU A 8 -55.11 20.45 -13.16
CA LEU A 8 -56.49 20.58 -12.68
C LEU A 8 -56.48 20.19 -11.18
N SER A 9 -56.77 20.98 -10.24
CA SER A 9 -57.93 21.75 -9.73
C SER A 9 -58.75 21.00 -8.67
N LEU A 10 -58.88 21.68 -7.49
CA LEU A 10 -59.81 21.48 -6.37
C LEU A 10 -61.31 21.45 -6.85
N PRO A 11 -62.33 21.24 -5.96
CA PRO A 11 -62.52 21.47 -4.55
C PRO A 11 -63.45 20.43 -3.85
N GLY A 12 -63.65 20.59 -2.50
CA GLY A 12 -64.71 19.87 -1.80
C GLY A 12 -64.93 20.39 -0.38
N VAL A 13 -65.85 21.32 -0.30
CA VAL A 13 -66.41 21.90 0.94
C VAL A 13 -67.37 20.90 1.59
N GLY A 14 -67.33 20.80 2.92
CA GLY A 14 -68.31 20.05 3.73
C GLY A 14 -68.46 20.63 5.12
N PHE A 15 -69.55 21.28 5.32
CA PHE A 15 -70.08 22.01 6.47
C PHE A 15 -70.81 21.06 7.45
N LEU A 16 -71.01 21.56 8.71
CA LEU A 16 -72.02 21.17 9.75
C LEU A 16 -71.48 20.24 10.85
N LEU A 17 -71.73 20.43 12.12
CA LEU A 17 -72.76 21.11 12.92
C LEU A 17 -72.30 21.23 14.39
N ALA A 18 -72.68 22.28 15.02
CA ALA A 18 -72.53 22.58 16.47
C ALA A 18 -73.37 21.66 17.37
N SER A 19 -72.80 21.29 18.53
CA SER A 19 -73.59 20.91 19.69
C SER A 19 -72.96 21.50 20.94
N ALA A 20 -73.62 22.45 21.51
CA ALA A 20 -73.32 23.07 22.79
C ALA A 20 -73.71 22.14 23.94
N PHE A 21 -72.76 21.83 24.83
CA PHE A 21 -73.06 21.34 26.17
C PHE A 21 -72.47 22.32 27.19
N ALA A 22 -73.37 23.00 27.92
CA ALA A 22 -73.00 23.80 29.08
C ALA A 22 -72.66 22.88 30.26
N VAL A 23 -71.45 23.02 30.80
CA VAL A 23 -71.11 22.44 32.11
C VAL A 23 -70.70 23.56 33.08
N VAL A 24 -71.37 23.55 34.17
CA VAL A 24 -71.33 24.44 35.33
C VAL A 24 -69.92 24.56 35.91
N GLY A 25 -69.53 25.81 36.21
CA GLY A 25 -68.23 26.17 36.75
C GLY A 25 -67.99 25.67 38.18
N GLN A 26 -66.75 25.18 38.39
CA GLN A 26 -66.11 25.07 39.69
C GLN A 26 -65.04 26.16 39.83
N PRO A 27 -64.84 26.77 40.99
CA PRO A 27 -63.84 27.80 41.18
C PRO A 27 -62.46 27.19 41.22
N VAL A 28 -61.67 27.64 40.31
CA VAL A 28 -60.23 27.24 40.20
C VAL A 28 -59.42 28.14 41.11
N LEU A 29 -58.75 27.53 42.10
CA LEU A 29 -57.70 28.20 42.89
C LEU A 29 -56.57 28.60 41.98
N PRO A 30 -55.90 29.74 42.16
CA PRO A 30 -54.75 30.13 41.38
C PRO A 30 -53.59 29.22 41.69
N THR A 31 -53.26 28.34 40.74
CA THR A 31 -52.00 27.54 40.72
C THR A 31 -50.85 28.48 40.44
N ALA A 32 -49.88 28.53 41.35
CA ALA A 32 -48.61 29.23 41.13
C ALA A 32 -47.96 28.78 39.82
N PRO A 33 -47.29 29.66 39.06
CA PRO A 33 -46.62 29.29 37.84
C PRO A 33 -45.52 28.25 38.15
N ALA A 34 -45.67 27.09 37.59
CA ALA A 34 -44.64 26.07 37.64
C ALA A 34 -43.33 26.68 37.10
N ALA A 35 -42.28 26.70 37.92
CA ALA A 35 -40.94 27.06 37.48
C ALA A 35 -40.59 26.15 36.28
N GLY A 36 -40.33 26.75 35.12
CA GLY A 36 -39.87 26.04 33.94
C GLY A 36 -38.62 25.25 34.29
N PRO A 37 -38.37 24.12 33.61
CA PRO A 37 -37.18 23.34 33.85
C PRO A 37 -35.97 24.25 33.70
N ALA A 38 -35.14 24.30 34.75
CA ALA A 38 -33.82 24.95 34.69
C ALA A 38 -33.07 24.44 33.47
N PRO A 39 -32.31 25.30 32.72
CA PRO A 39 -31.50 24.84 31.60
C PRO A 39 -30.60 23.74 32.12
N ALA A 40 -30.73 22.54 31.54
CA ALA A 40 -29.88 21.41 31.87
C ALA A 40 -28.44 21.85 31.61
N ASP A 41 -27.63 21.94 32.67
CA ASP A 41 -26.18 22.15 32.56
C ASP A 41 -25.64 21.10 31.61
N LYS A 42 -25.23 21.52 30.42
CA LYS A 42 -24.55 20.62 29.46
C LYS A 42 -23.32 20.11 30.14
N ALA A 43 -23.19 18.79 30.23
CA ALA A 43 -21.98 18.14 30.76
C ALA A 43 -20.74 18.75 30.12
N PRO A 44 -19.66 18.95 30.88
CA PRO A 44 -18.40 19.50 30.33
C PRO A 44 -17.96 18.68 29.13
N ALA A 45 -17.80 19.32 27.99
CA ALA A 45 -17.38 18.66 26.78
C ALA A 45 -16.20 19.42 26.10
N PRO A 46 -15.23 18.71 25.54
CA PRO A 46 -14.20 19.32 24.71
C PRO A 46 -14.80 19.78 23.38
N LYS A 47 -14.22 20.83 22.78
CA LYS A 47 -14.65 21.32 21.48
C LYS A 47 -13.43 21.88 20.73
N ILE A 48 -13.09 21.25 19.59
CA ILE A 48 -12.00 21.70 18.76
C ILE A 48 -12.48 22.78 17.78
N GLN A 49 -11.68 23.82 17.62
CA GLN A 49 -11.89 24.86 16.62
C GLN A 49 -10.57 25.23 15.97
N PHE A 50 -10.45 24.93 14.66
CA PHE A 50 -9.30 25.33 13.88
C PHE A 50 -9.43 26.79 13.41
N ALA A 51 -8.32 27.51 13.39
CA ALA A 51 -8.25 28.86 12.79
C ALA A 51 -8.52 28.80 11.27
N SER A 52 -8.03 27.74 10.61
CA SER A 52 -8.33 27.41 9.21
C SER A 52 -8.24 25.89 9.02
N LEU A 53 -9.14 25.34 8.23
CA LEU A 53 -9.09 23.93 7.80
C LEU A 53 -8.31 23.74 6.50
N VAL A 54 -7.90 24.85 5.82
CA VAL A 54 -7.25 24.84 4.53
C VAL A 54 -5.97 25.67 4.62
N HIS A 55 -4.86 25.07 4.18
CA HIS A 55 -3.60 25.75 3.95
C HIS A 55 -3.32 25.81 2.45
N GLU A 56 -3.25 27.00 1.89
CA GLU A 56 -2.90 27.24 0.50
C GLU A 56 -1.42 27.66 0.41
N PHE A 57 -0.60 26.79 -0.19
CA PHE A 57 0.84 27.10 -0.34
C PHE A 57 1.19 27.84 -1.63
N GLY A 58 0.20 28.18 -2.46
CA GLY A 58 0.42 28.89 -3.71
C GLY A 58 1.16 28.05 -4.75
N LYS A 59 2.19 28.61 -5.41
CA LYS A 59 3.03 27.96 -6.42
C LYS A 59 4.43 27.72 -5.85
N VAL A 60 4.85 26.44 -5.77
CA VAL A 60 6.19 26.04 -5.30
C VAL A 60 6.87 25.16 -6.35
N SER A 61 8.21 25.08 -6.31
CA SER A 61 8.98 24.21 -7.19
C SER A 61 8.89 22.75 -6.72
N ALA A 62 8.86 21.81 -7.66
CA ALA A 62 8.94 20.38 -7.33
C ALA A 62 10.24 20.09 -6.59
N GLY A 63 10.15 19.34 -5.48
CA GLY A 63 11.27 19.05 -4.58
C GLY A 63 11.33 19.94 -3.35
N GLU A 64 10.64 21.09 -3.33
CA GLU A 64 10.50 21.88 -2.12
C GLU A 64 9.61 21.18 -1.10
N VAL A 65 9.96 21.28 0.18
CA VAL A 65 9.11 20.76 1.27
C VAL A 65 8.15 21.86 1.70
N VAL A 66 6.87 21.64 1.43
CA VAL A 66 5.81 22.53 1.91
C VAL A 66 5.55 22.26 3.38
N ARG A 67 5.57 23.31 4.21
CA ARG A 67 5.22 23.26 5.63
C ARG A 67 3.90 23.96 5.86
N ALA A 68 3.03 23.33 6.66
CA ALA A 68 1.70 23.84 6.97
C ALA A 68 1.41 23.62 8.45
N ASP A 69 1.32 24.70 9.20
CA ASP A 69 1.02 24.68 10.63
C ASP A 69 -0.47 24.97 10.83
N PHE A 70 -1.21 24.00 11.34
CA PHE A 70 -2.63 24.15 11.64
C PHE A 70 -2.84 24.44 13.12
N THR A 71 -3.15 25.70 13.42
CA THR A 71 -3.47 26.14 14.79
C THR A 71 -4.92 25.88 15.08
N PHE A 72 -5.20 25.38 16.29
CA PHE A 72 -6.54 25.12 16.80
C PHE A 72 -6.64 25.55 18.26
N THR A 73 -7.86 25.76 18.74
CA THR A 73 -8.18 26.12 20.11
C THR A 73 -9.20 25.15 20.67
N ASN A 74 -9.04 24.73 21.92
CA ASN A 74 -10.10 24.07 22.67
C ASN A 74 -11.07 25.12 23.18
N VAL A 75 -12.17 25.31 22.48
CA VAL A 75 -13.28 26.25 22.90
C VAL A 75 -14.33 25.54 23.74
N GLY A 76 -14.08 24.32 24.16
CA GLY A 76 -14.94 23.57 25.08
C GLY A 76 -14.64 23.87 26.54
N THR A 77 -15.32 23.12 27.42
CA THR A 77 -15.23 23.25 28.89
C THR A 77 -14.52 22.05 29.54
N ALA A 78 -14.13 21.04 28.76
CA ALA A 78 -13.34 19.88 29.18
C ALA A 78 -12.07 19.78 28.38
N PRO A 79 -11.04 19.05 28.85
CA PRO A 79 -9.80 18.83 28.13
C PRO A 79 -10.02 18.16 26.76
N LEU A 80 -9.41 18.71 25.71
CA LEU A 80 -9.40 18.17 24.36
C LEU A 80 -8.20 17.23 24.20
N GLU A 81 -8.44 16.03 23.72
CA GLU A 81 -7.40 15.04 23.44
C GLU A 81 -7.35 14.73 21.94
N ILE A 82 -6.16 14.92 21.34
CA ILE A 82 -5.90 14.53 19.96
C ILE A 82 -5.20 13.17 19.98
N THR A 83 -5.93 12.15 19.58
CA THR A 83 -5.43 10.76 19.62
C THR A 83 -4.59 10.43 18.42
N GLN A 84 -4.95 10.95 17.23
CA GLN A 84 -4.25 10.63 15.99
C GLN A 84 -4.28 11.79 14.99
N VAL A 85 -3.21 11.89 14.20
CA VAL A 85 -3.13 12.71 13.00
C VAL A 85 -2.75 11.80 11.85
N ARG A 86 -3.67 11.61 10.89
CA ARG A 86 -3.55 10.61 9.82
C ARG A 86 -3.48 11.29 8.45
N PRO A 87 -2.31 11.43 7.85
CA PRO A 87 -2.19 11.80 6.44
C PRO A 87 -2.76 10.70 5.53
N THR A 88 -3.34 11.08 4.40
CA THR A 88 -3.89 10.15 3.40
C THR A 88 -2.84 9.52 2.49
N CYS A 89 -1.59 10.01 2.51
CA CYS A 89 -0.48 9.47 1.71
C CYS A 89 0.84 9.55 2.47
N GLY A 90 1.79 8.69 2.12
CA GLY A 90 3.16 8.73 2.67
C GLY A 90 3.98 9.96 2.26
N CYS A 91 3.47 10.80 1.36
CA CYS A 91 4.08 12.07 0.94
C CYS A 91 3.84 13.20 1.94
N THR A 92 2.92 13.02 2.89
CA THR A 92 2.60 13.99 3.95
C THR A 92 2.96 13.38 5.29
N THR A 93 3.70 14.10 6.11
CA THR A 93 4.07 13.69 7.45
C THR A 93 3.59 14.71 8.48
N ALA A 94 3.15 14.21 9.63
CA ALA A 94 2.86 15.05 10.78
C ALA A 94 4.08 15.12 11.70
N GLY A 95 4.40 16.31 12.18
CA GLY A 95 5.41 16.50 13.23
C GLY A 95 4.84 16.17 14.61
N SER A 96 5.54 16.57 15.67
CA SER A 96 5.07 16.44 17.05
C SER A 96 3.98 17.46 17.33
N TRP A 97 2.91 17.04 18.01
CA TRP A 97 1.82 17.93 18.45
C TRP A 97 1.47 17.66 19.90
N GLU A 98 0.84 18.64 20.55
CA GLU A 98 0.31 18.47 21.90
C GLU A 98 -0.93 17.56 21.87
N ARG A 99 -0.90 16.50 22.66
CA ARG A 99 -1.99 15.51 22.70
C ARG A 99 -3.17 15.94 23.56
N ARG A 100 -2.92 16.77 24.58
CA ARG A 100 -3.93 17.24 25.54
C ARG A 100 -3.89 18.75 25.65
N ILE A 101 -5.01 19.37 25.39
CA ILE A 101 -5.20 20.83 25.37
C ILE A 101 -6.31 21.21 26.33
N GLU A 102 -5.95 21.98 27.37
CA GLU A 102 -6.90 22.45 28.37
C GLU A 102 -7.90 23.48 27.78
N PRO A 103 -9.08 23.67 28.40
CA PRO A 103 -10.05 24.66 27.97
C PRO A 103 -9.44 26.05 27.76
N GLY A 104 -9.75 26.69 26.64
CA GLY A 104 -9.24 28.01 26.24
C GLY A 104 -7.80 28.04 25.73
N LYS A 105 -7.08 26.92 25.74
CA LYS A 105 -5.71 26.84 25.21
C LYS A 105 -5.68 26.51 23.72
N THR A 106 -4.60 26.92 23.08
CA THR A 106 -4.30 26.67 21.66
C THR A 106 -3.24 25.60 21.52
N GLY A 107 -3.33 24.81 20.45
CA GLY A 107 -2.29 23.87 20.02
C GLY A 107 -2.01 24.03 18.52
N THR A 108 -0.94 23.41 18.04
CA THR A 108 -0.55 23.43 16.61
C THR A 108 -0.24 22.01 16.12
N ILE A 109 -0.72 21.69 14.94
CA ILE A 109 -0.37 20.45 14.22
C ILE A 109 0.52 20.84 13.05
N PRO A 110 1.85 20.61 13.14
CA PRO A 110 2.77 20.86 12.03
C PRO A 110 2.71 19.73 11.02
N LEU A 111 2.48 20.07 9.76
CA LEU A 111 2.43 19.14 8.64
C LEU A 111 3.51 19.49 7.62
N GLN A 112 4.06 18.48 6.95
CA GLN A 112 5.03 18.63 5.87
C GLN A 112 4.60 17.81 4.67
N VAL A 113 4.66 18.39 3.48
CA VAL A 113 4.39 17.71 2.21
C VAL A 113 5.65 17.69 1.37
N ASN A 114 6.13 16.51 1.03
CA ASN A 114 7.20 16.33 0.06
C ASN A 114 6.64 16.44 -1.35
N THR A 115 7.12 17.41 -2.12
CA THR A 115 6.60 17.72 -3.46
C THR A 115 7.37 17.08 -4.60
N ALA A 116 8.45 16.33 -4.34
CA ALA A 116 9.41 15.84 -5.36
C ALA A 116 8.75 15.05 -6.51
N ASN A 117 7.70 14.29 -6.19
CA ASN A 117 7.04 13.40 -7.17
C ASN A 117 5.70 13.96 -7.69
N PHE A 118 5.44 15.25 -7.50
CA PHE A 118 4.20 15.88 -7.93
C PHE A 118 4.45 17.00 -8.92
N ALA A 119 3.43 17.26 -9.77
CA ALA A 119 3.38 18.38 -10.70
C ALA A 119 1.94 18.84 -10.89
N GLY A 120 1.75 20.13 -11.17
CA GLY A 120 0.42 20.71 -11.36
C GLY A 120 -0.34 20.97 -10.05
N PRO A 121 -1.65 21.17 -10.11
CA PRO A 121 -2.49 21.37 -8.93
C PRO A 121 -2.49 20.14 -8.04
N VAL A 122 -2.29 20.34 -6.74
CA VAL A 122 -2.23 19.27 -5.74
C VAL A 122 -3.11 19.62 -4.56
N VAL A 123 -3.84 18.61 -4.07
CA VAL A 123 -4.64 18.67 -2.85
C VAL A 123 -4.28 17.46 -1.99
N LYS A 124 -3.97 17.70 -0.71
CA LYS A 124 -3.68 16.66 0.29
C LYS A 124 -4.60 16.81 1.48
N TYR A 125 -4.99 15.68 2.05
CA TYR A 125 -5.88 15.66 3.21
C TYR A 125 -5.19 14.98 4.38
N VAL A 126 -5.49 15.48 5.58
CA VAL A 126 -5.05 14.92 6.86
C VAL A 126 -6.23 14.88 7.80
N THR A 127 -6.52 13.72 8.38
CA THR A 127 -7.57 13.54 9.36
C THR A 127 -7.00 13.66 10.76
N VAL A 128 -7.56 14.58 11.55
CA VAL A 128 -7.29 14.74 12.98
C VAL A 128 -8.39 14.03 13.75
N VAL A 129 -8.02 13.09 14.62
CA VAL A 129 -8.95 12.34 15.47
C VAL A 129 -8.85 12.85 16.88
N CYS A 130 -9.97 13.24 17.47
CA CYS A 130 -10.05 13.83 18.81
C CYS A 130 -11.29 13.35 19.59
N ASN A 131 -11.39 13.74 20.86
CA ASN A 131 -12.50 13.39 21.74
C ASN A 131 -13.65 14.42 21.73
N ASP A 132 -13.68 15.35 20.75
CA ASP A 132 -14.83 16.25 20.58
C ASP A 132 -16.06 15.43 20.14
N PRO A 133 -17.15 15.38 20.93
CA PRO A 133 -18.30 14.56 20.57
C PRO A 133 -19.08 15.09 19.36
N SER A 134 -18.91 16.37 19.02
CA SER A 134 -19.54 16.97 17.83
C SER A 134 -18.73 16.78 16.55
N GLN A 135 -17.41 16.67 16.67
CA GLN A 135 -16.47 16.53 15.54
C GLN A 135 -15.31 15.58 15.90
N PRO A 136 -15.55 14.27 16.05
CA PRO A 136 -14.52 13.33 16.45
C PRO A 136 -13.43 13.15 15.37
N ASN A 137 -13.71 13.55 14.13
CA ASN A 137 -12.79 13.55 13.01
C ASN A 137 -12.87 14.90 12.29
N VAL A 138 -11.74 15.60 12.23
CA VAL A 138 -11.62 16.86 11.49
C VAL A 138 -10.70 16.65 10.31
N MET A 139 -11.11 17.07 9.12
CA MET A 139 -10.32 16.97 7.90
C MET A 139 -9.63 18.29 7.60
N LEU A 140 -8.30 18.27 7.58
CA LEU A 140 -7.44 19.36 7.16
C LEU A 140 -7.05 19.19 5.70
N GLN A 141 -6.92 20.30 4.97
CA GLN A 141 -6.58 20.33 3.56
C GLN A 141 -5.35 21.20 3.32
N ILE A 142 -4.41 20.68 2.53
CA ILE A 142 -3.24 21.43 2.03
C ILE A 142 -3.34 21.44 0.51
N LYS A 143 -3.38 22.61 -0.10
CA LYS A 143 -3.54 22.75 -1.56
C LYS A 143 -2.63 23.81 -2.14
N GLY A 144 -2.29 23.63 -3.42
CA GLY A 144 -1.47 24.56 -4.18
C GLY A 144 -1.06 23.98 -5.52
N THR A 145 -0.13 24.62 -6.20
CA THR A 145 0.39 24.20 -7.51
C THR A 145 1.88 23.91 -7.40
N ILE A 146 2.28 22.71 -7.81
CA ILE A 146 3.69 22.32 -7.87
C ILE A 146 4.17 22.50 -9.30
N TRP A 147 5.17 23.33 -9.45
CA TRP A 147 5.75 23.68 -10.73
C TRP A 147 7.07 22.95 -10.94
N LYS A 148 7.24 22.35 -12.11
CA LYS A 148 8.49 21.75 -12.54
C LYS A 148 9.16 22.67 -13.56
N PRO A 149 10.29 23.29 -13.23
CA PRO A 149 11.07 24.10 -14.18
C PRO A 149 11.50 23.29 -15.39
N ILE A 150 11.94 22.07 -15.14
CA ILE A 150 12.29 21.07 -16.16
C ILE A 150 11.49 19.82 -15.85
N ASP A 151 10.64 19.39 -16.77
CA ASP A 151 9.88 18.14 -16.65
C ASP A 151 10.56 17.03 -17.44
N VAL A 152 10.83 15.91 -16.77
CA VAL A 152 11.43 14.71 -17.33
C VAL A 152 10.41 13.58 -17.20
N THR A 153 9.90 13.07 -18.30
CA THR A 153 8.82 12.09 -18.28
C THR A 153 9.02 11.00 -19.34
N PRO A 154 9.05 9.72 -18.92
CA PRO A 154 9.10 9.22 -17.55
C PRO A 154 10.49 9.34 -16.91
N THR A 155 10.57 9.30 -15.57
CA THR A 155 11.85 9.24 -14.82
C THR A 155 12.34 7.81 -14.58
N PHE A 156 11.49 6.83 -14.90
CA PHE A 156 11.77 5.39 -14.80
C PHE A 156 11.33 4.69 -16.08
N VAL A 157 12.22 3.90 -16.69
CA VAL A 157 12.00 3.20 -17.95
C VAL A 157 12.19 1.71 -17.76
N VAL A 158 11.20 0.92 -18.18
CA VAL A 158 11.23 -0.53 -18.10
C VAL A 158 11.27 -1.13 -19.51
N PHE A 159 12.15 -2.09 -19.71
CA PHE A 159 12.24 -2.96 -20.89
C PHE A 159 11.87 -4.38 -20.49
N ASN A 160 11.07 -5.04 -21.32
CA ASN A 160 10.77 -6.47 -21.18
C ASN A 160 11.37 -7.19 -22.40
N VAL A 161 12.53 -7.76 -22.23
CA VAL A 161 13.32 -8.33 -23.33
C VAL A 161 13.62 -9.82 -23.07
N VAL A 162 13.95 -10.54 -24.13
CA VAL A 162 14.41 -11.93 -24.05
C VAL A 162 15.94 -11.94 -24.18
N ALA A 163 16.61 -12.76 -23.37
CA ALA A 163 18.08 -12.77 -23.27
C ALA A 163 18.81 -12.98 -24.60
N ASP A 164 18.21 -13.73 -25.52
CA ASP A 164 18.77 -14.03 -26.85
C ASP A 164 18.20 -13.14 -27.97
N ALA A 165 17.39 -12.15 -27.64
CA ALA A 165 16.90 -11.22 -28.64
C ALA A 165 18.09 -10.50 -29.29
N GLN A 166 18.15 -10.54 -30.63
CA GLN A 166 19.13 -9.79 -31.39
C GLN A 166 18.67 -8.36 -31.69
N THR A 167 17.44 -8.04 -31.28
CA THR A 167 16.80 -6.74 -31.51
C THR A 167 16.99 -5.83 -30.32
N ASN A 168 17.34 -4.58 -30.60
CA ASN A 168 17.40 -3.53 -29.61
C ASN A 168 15.99 -2.99 -29.37
N GLU A 169 15.60 -2.84 -28.11
CA GLU A 169 14.38 -2.09 -27.76
C GLU A 169 14.72 -0.67 -27.39
N THR A 170 13.94 0.29 -27.87
CA THR A 170 14.11 1.71 -27.58
C THR A 170 12.89 2.26 -26.85
N ARG A 171 13.12 3.08 -25.85
CA ARG A 171 12.12 3.87 -25.14
C ARG A 171 12.54 5.32 -25.14
N ALA A 172 11.56 6.22 -25.26
CA ALA A 172 11.77 7.65 -25.28
C ALA A 172 11.43 8.27 -23.92
N VAL A 173 12.26 9.21 -23.48
CA VAL A 173 12.03 10.07 -22.31
C VAL A 173 11.98 11.50 -22.82
N LYS A 174 10.85 12.15 -22.59
CA LYS A 174 10.63 13.54 -22.97
C LYS A 174 11.17 14.47 -21.89
N ILE A 175 11.88 15.53 -22.29
CA ILE A 175 12.35 16.59 -21.42
C ILE A 175 11.77 17.91 -21.92
N VAL A 176 11.04 18.59 -21.06
CA VAL A 176 10.41 19.89 -21.37
C VAL A 176 10.95 20.95 -20.42
N ASN A 177 11.47 22.01 -21.00
CA ASN A 177 11.86 23.21 -20.28
C ASN A 177 10.67 24.17 -20.17
N ASN A 178 10.12 24.31 -18.97
CA ASN A 178 9.02 25.22 -18.67
C ASN A 178 9.46 26.63 -18.26
N THR A 179 10.78 26.89 -18.21
CA THR A 179 11.34 28.21 -17.90
C THR A 179 11.39 29.10 -19.16
N ASP A 180 11.49 30.40 -18.98
CA ASP A 180 11.58 31.35 -20.09
C ASP A 180 12.92 31.27 -20.83
N GLY A 181 14.01 30.98 -20.11
CA GLY A 181 15.36 30.87 -20.68
C GLY A 181 15.58 29.56 -21.45
N PRO A 182 16.52 29.50 -22.39
CA PRO A 182 16.85 28.28 -23.09
C PRO A 182 17.58 27.28 -22.19
N LEU A 183 17.25 26.01 -22.32
CA LEU A 183 17.92 24.91 -21.65
C LEU A 183 18.94 24.29 -22.62
N ALA A 184 20.18 24.06 -22.17
CA ALA A 184 21.12 23.18 -22.85
C ALA A 184 21.27 21.88 -22.08
N ILE A 185 21.40 20.76 -22.81
CA ILE A 185 21.63 19.43 -22.24
C ILE A 185 22.90 18.90 -22.86
N SER A 186 23.81 18.39 -22.02
CA SER A 186 25.11 17.83 -22.43
C SER A 186 25.47 16.59 -21.60
N ASP A 187 26.58 15.96 -21.94
CA ASP A 187 27.23 14.89 -21.18
C ASP A 187 26.26 13.73 -20.80
N ILE A 188 25.51 13.25 -21.79
CA ILE A 188 24.65 12.08 -21.57
C ILE A 188 25.51 10.85 -21.38
N HIS A 189 25.31 10.21 -20.23
CA HIS A 189 26.04 9.01 -19.84
C HIS A 189 25.10 7.92 -19.32
N SER A 190 25.43 6.66 -19.66
CA SER A 190 24.80 5.49 -19.06
C SER A 190 25.75 4.83 -18.06
N SER A 191 25.28 4.55 -16.85
CA SER A 191 26.03 3.84 -15.82
C SER A 191 26.21 2.34 -16.12
N ASN A 192 25.48 1.81 -17.10
CA ASN A 192 25.49 0.39 -17.47
C ASN A 192 25.57 0.26 -19.00
N PRO A 193 26.58 -0.45 -19.55
CA PRO A 193 26.76 -0.63 -21.00
C PRO A 193 25.61 -1.37 -21.70
N SER A 194 24.76 -2.06 -20.93
CA SER A 194 23.54 -2.69 -21.45
C SER A 194 22.48 -1.68 -21.93
N PHE A 195 22.69 -0.39 -21.67
CA PHE A 195 21.82 0.69 -22.11
C PHE A 195 22.64 1.78 -22.80
N ARG A 196 22.20 2.18 -23.98
CA ARG A 196 22.72 3.34 -24.70
C ARG A 196 21.69 4.45 -24.69
N ALA A 197 22.12 5.67 -24.48
CA ALA A 197 21.26 6.85 -24.48
C ALA A 197 21.73 7.85 -25.54
N GLU A 198 20.78 8.41 -26.27
CA GLU A 198 21.03 9.42 -27.31
C GLU A 198 20.07 10.60 -27.11
N LEU A 199 20.58 11.84 -27.20
CA LEU A 199 19.77 13.04 -27.16
C LEU A 199 19.28 13.39 -28.57
N LYS A 200 17.99 13.59 -28.69
CA LYS A 200 17.36 14.21 -29.84
C LYS A 200 16.77 15.57 -29.43
N THR A 201 17.10 16.61 -30.15
CA THR A 201 16.50 17.94 -29.95
C THR A 201 15.25 18.04 -30.82
N ASN A 202 14.08 18.19 -30.22
CA ASN A 202 12.83 18.43 -30.91
C ASN A 202 12.58 19.93 -31.11
N GLN A 203 12.81 20.72 -30.05
CA GLN A 203 12.77 22.17 -30.10
C GLN A 203 13.95 22.74 -29.30
N PRO A 204 14.89 23.44 -29.95
CA PRO A 204 16.08 23.99 -29.28
C PRO A 204 15.74 24.84 -28.05
N GLY A 205 16.37 24.55 -26.92
CA GLY A 205 16.17 25.26 -25.67
C GLY A 205 14.89 24.90 -24.93
N LYS A 206 13.95 24.17 -25.51
CA LYS A 206 12.62 23.93 -24.94
C LYS A 206 12.23 22.45 -24.84
N GLU A 207 12.45 21.67 -25.88
CA GLU A 207 11.99 20.28 -25.87
C GLU A 207 13.04 19.33 -26.44
N TYR A 208 13.29 18.26 -25.68
CA TYR A 208 14.27 17.23 -26.00
C TYR A 208 13.66 15.84 -25.77
N GLU A 209 14.24 14.86 -26.44
CA GLU A 209 13.92 13.45 -26.28
C GLU A 209 15.22 12.67 -26.02
N VAL A 210 15.31 11.98 -24.90
CA VAL A 210 16.38 11.00 -24.65
C VAL A 210 15.86 9.65 -25.06
N ARG A 211 16.50 9.08 -26.09
CA ARG A 211 16.22 7.73 -26.56
C ARG A 211 17.14 6.76 -25.84
N ILE A 212 16.56 5.87 -25.06
CA ILE A 212 17.27 4.84 -24.33
C ILE A 212 17.04 3.52 -25.02
N THR A 213 18.13 2.86 -25.40
CA THR A 213 18.11 1.63 -26.20
C THR A 213 18.86 0.53 -25.45
N THR A 214 18.28 -0.67 -25.38
CA THR A 214 18.95 -1.86 -24.86
C THR A 214 20.03 -2.34 -25.80
N VAL A 215 21.17 -2.78 -25.27
CA VAL A 215 22.33 -3.27 -26.05
C VAL A 215 22.54 -4.76 -25.74
N PRO A 216 22.12 -5.69 -26.62
CA PRO A 216 22.40 -7.11 -26.47
C PRO A 216 23.92 -7.43 -26.58
N PRO A 217 24.37 -8.58 -25.98
CA PRO A 217 23.57 -9.56 -25.27
C PRO A 217 23.28 -9.17 -23.85
N LEU A 218 22.05 -9.48 -23.38
CA LEU A 218 21.62 -9.23 -22.01
C LEU A 218 21.52 -10.57 -21.26
N ALA A 219 22.08 -10.62 -20.05
CA ALA A 219 21.94 -11.78 -19.17
C ALA A 219 20.52 -11.88 -18.63
N SER A 220 19.98 -13.10 -18.53
CA SER A 220 18.66 -13.33 -17.90
C SER A 220 18.61 -12.81 -16.47
N GLY A 221 17.49 -12.24 -16.10
CA GLY A 221 17.26 -11.62 -14.77
C GLY A 221 16.97 -10.14 -14.88
N THR A 222 17.34 -9.37 -13.87
CA THR A 222 17.12 -7.93 -13.83
C THR A 222 18.43 -7.19 -14.06
N VAL A 223 18.47 -6.37 -15.11
CA VAL A 223 19.58 -5.47 -15.43
C VAL A 223 19.13 -4.04 -15.14
N GLN A 224 19.91 -3.31 -14.35
CA GLN A 224 19.61 -1.93 -13.96
C GLN A 224 20.70 -0.98 -14.43
N GLY A 225 20.31 0.25 -14.73
CA GLY A 225 21.20 1.33 -15.10
C GLY A 225 20.58 2.69 -14.79
N GLN A 226 21.41 3.71 -14.85
CA GLN A 226 20.99 5.09 -14.69
C GLN A 226 21.52 5.90 -15.87
N ILE A 227 20.65 6.63 -16.53
CA ILE A 227 21.02 7.60 -17.55
C ILE A 227 21.09 8.96 -16.88
N THR A 228 22.25 9.60 -16.97
CA THR A 228 22.48 10.93 -16.44
C THR A 228 22.84 11.91 -17.55
N ALA A 229 22.46 13.16 -17.38
CA ALA A 229 22.86 14.26 -18.27
C ALA A 229 23.08 15.52 -17.48
N ARG A 230 23.94 16.42 -17.94
CA ARG A 230 24.11 17.78 -17.40
C ARG A 230 23.15 18.73 -18.08
N THR A 231 22.75 19.75 -17.33
CA THR A 231 21.92 20.83 -17.87
C THR A 231 22.54 22.20 -17.54
N SER A 232 22.16 23.21 -18.32
CA SER A 232 22.53 24.61 -18.04
C SER A 232 21.69 25.25 -16.92
N SER A 233 20.72 24.53 -16.36
CA SER A 233 19.85 25.05 -15.30
C SER A 233 20.54 24.99 -13.94
N THR A 234 20.58 26.10 -13.23
CA THR A 234 21.09 26.16 -11.84
C THR A 234 20.20 25.43 -10.85
N ASN A 235 18.89 25.37 -11.12
CA ASN A 235 17.93 24.69 -10.26
C ASN A 235 17.92 23.17 -10.44
N MET A 236 18.36 22.68 -11.61
CA MET A 236 18.45 21.25 -11.91
C MET A 236 19.71 21.01 -12.76
N PRO A 237 20.92 21.06 -12.18
CA PRO A 237 22.17 20.96 -12.92
C PRO A 237 22.41 19.59 -13.54
N ALA A 238 21.70 18.55 -13.06
CA ALA A 238 21.77 17.20 -13.58
C ALA A 238 20.37 16.58 -13.68
N LEU A 239 20.15 15.83 -14.75
CA LEU A 239 18.99 14.96 -14.96
C LEU A 239 19.38 13.53 -14.69
N SER A 240 18.43 12.74 -14.21
CA SER A 240 18.61 11.32 -13.99
C SER A 240 17.35 10.55 -14.36
N VAL A 241 17.54 9.47 -15.14
CA VAL A 241 16.48 8.52 -15.52
C VAL A 241 16.93 7.13 -15.13
N THR A 242 16.15 6.47 -14.30
CA THR A 242 16.42 5.08 -13.94
C THR A 242 15.93 4.15 -15.04
N THR A 243 16.76 3.20 -15.45
CA THR A 243 16.43 2.20 -16.45
C THR A 243 16.49 0.80 -15.85
N MET A 244 15.55 -0.05 -16.23
CA MET A 244 15.52 -1.45 -15.82
C MET A 244 15.11 -2.33 -17.00
N ALA A 245 15.86 -3.39 -17.25
CA ALA A 245 15.45 -4.43 -18.18
C ALA A 245 15.14 -5.71 -17.41
N MET A 246 13.92 -6.21 -17.58
CA MET A 246 13.49 -7.53 -17.12
C MET A 246 13.78 -8.50 -18.26
N VAL A 247 14.89 -9.23 -18.14
CA VAL A 247 15.40 -10.11 -19.19
C VAL A 247 14.93 -11.53 -18.92
N GLN A 248 13.95 -11.97 -19.71
CA GLN A 248 13.41 -13.32 -19.60
C GLN A 248 14.35 -14.33 -20.29
N PRO A 249 14.56 -15.53 -19.72
CA PRO A 249 15.25 -16.60 -20.44
C PRO A 249 14.44 -17.00 -21.67
N PRO A 250 15.10 -17.40 -22.78
CA PRO A 250 14.40 -17.82 -24.00
C PRO A 250 13.45 -18.99 -23.80
N VAL A 251 13.80 -19.90 -22.89
CA VAL A 251 12.93 -21.00 -22.47
C VAL A 251 12.79 -20.93 -20.95
N SER A 252 11.56 -20.90 -20.46
CA SER A 252 11.25 -20.79 -19.03
C SER A 252 10.23 -21.82 -18.61
N ALA A 253 10.31 -22.28 -17.35
CA ALA A 253 9.34 -23.15 -16.72
C ALA A 253 8.50 -22.38 -15.67
N MET A 254 7.24 -22.70 -15.57
CA MET A 254 6.36 -22.17 -14.53
C MET A 254 5.46 -23.29 -13.97
N PRO A 255 5.52 -23.54 -12.66
CA PRO A 255 6.39 -22.91 -11.69
C PRO A 255 7.86 -23.20 -11.92
N GLY A 256 8.75 -22.26 -11.55
CA GLY A 256 10.22 -22.43 -11.61
C GLY A 256 10.75 -23.46 -10.59
N GLN A 257 9.90 -23.91 -9.67
CA GLN A 257 10.15 -24.94 -8.67
C GLN A 257 8.84 -25.63 -8.32
N VAL A 258 8.88 -26.96 -8.24
CA VAL A 258 7.73 -27.80 -7.84
C VAL A 258 7.78 -28.04 -6.34
N PHE A 259 6.68 -27.75 -5.66
CA PHE A 259 6.49 -28.06 -4.24
C PHE A 259 5.54 -29.22 -4.08
N LEU A 260 5.99 -30.27 -3.39
CA LEU A 260 5.17 -31.40 -2.97
C LEU A 260 4.71 -31.22 -1.54
N GLN A 261 3.52 -31.73 -1.26
CA GLN A 261 3.03 -31.81 0.11
C GLN A 261 3.95 -32.71 0.96
N PRO A 262 3.89 -32.62 2.31
CA PRO A 262 4.64 -33.50 3.18
C PRO A 262 4.40 -34.98 2.81
N GLY A 263 5.50 -35.74 2.76
CA GLY A 263 5.43 -37.16 2.42
C GLY A 263 5.24 -38.06 3.66
N PRO A 264 4.82 -39.28 3.41
CA PRO A 264 4.47 -39.90 2.13
C PRO A 264 3.16 -39.37 1.53
N LEU A 265 3.10 -39.24 0.21
CA LEU A 265 1.90 -38.69 -0.46
C LEU A 265 0.70 -39.68 -0.23
N PRO A 266 -0.47 -39.15 0.17
CA PRO A 266 -1.62 -40.02 0.50
C PRO A 266 -2.23 -40.71 -0.74
N SER A 267 -2.07 -40.10 -1.91
CA SER A 267 -2.60 -40.62 -3.19
C SER A 267 -1.69 -40.24 -4.35
N GLN A 268 -1.93 -40.81 -5.51
CA GLN A 268 -1.27 -40.41 -6.75
C GLN A 268 -1.50 -38.90 -6.97
N THR A 269 -0.40 -38.15 -7.17
CA THR A 269 -0.42 -36.70 -7.32
C THR A 269 0.12 -36.32 -8.70
N GLN A 270 -0.62 -35.48 -9.42
CA GLN A 270 -0.19 -34.95 -10.70
C GLN A 270 0.14 -33.44 -10.57
N ILE A 271 1.26 -33.01 -11.11
CA ILE A 271 1.68 -31.61 -11.15
C ILE A 271 2.08 -31.29 -12.59
N ASN A 272 1.57 -30.18 -13.10
CA ASN A 272 1.92 -29.68 -14.42
C ASN A 272 2.97 -28.57 -14.28
N VAL A 273 4.03 -28.65 -15.05
CA VAL A 273 5.03 -27.61 -15.24
C VAL A 273 4.87 -27.09 -16.67
N SER A 274 4.40 -25.87 -16.81
CA SER A 274 4.27 -25.20 -18.10
C SER A 274 5.61 -24.70 -18.57
N VAL A 275 6.07 -25.09 -19.75
CA VAL A 275 7.33 -24.63 -20.35
C VAL A 275 6.99 -23.73 -21.52
N ARG A 276 7.50 -22.49 -21.44
CA ARG A 276 7.24 -21.47 -22.44
C ARG A 276 8.50 -21.10 -23.20
N ASN A 277 8.40 -21.07 -24.52
CA ASN A 277 9.38 -20.46 -25.39
C ASN A 277 9.05 -18.96 -25.56
N ASN A 278 9.87 -18.11 -24.95
CA ASN A 278 9.77 -16.65 -25.03
C ASN A 278 10.50 -16.09 -26.27
N GLY A 279 11.37 -16.91 -26.91
CA GLY A 279 12.11 -16.53 -28.09
C GLY A 279 11.29 -16.49 -29.37
N ALA A 280 11.84 -15.95 -30.45
CA ALA A 280 11.17 -15.84 -31.74
C ALA A 280 11.08 -17.19 -32.48
N GLN A 281 12.12 -18.00 -32.39
CA GLN A 281 12.20 -19.29 -33.08
C GLN A 281 11.47 -20.39 -32.34
N PRO A 282 10.74 -21.29 -33.01
CA PRO A 282 10.09 -22.42 -32.34
C PRO A 282 11.15 -23.36 -31.73
N VAL A 283 10.82 -23.96 -30.61
CA VAL A 283 11.63 -24.97 -29.93
C VAL A 283 10.87 -26.29 -29.84
N THR A 284 11.61 -27.40 -29.73
CA THR A 284 11.04 -28.71 -29.37
C THR A 284 11.55 -29.12 -28.01
N LEU A 285 10.72 -29.83 -27.26
CA LEU A 285 11.11 -30.46 -26.00
C LEU A 285 11.21 -31.96 -26.17
N SER A 286 12.18 -32.58 -25.48
CA SER A 286 12.38 -34.02 -25.53
C SER A 286 13.00 -34.55 -24.25
N ALA A 287 12.99 -35.89 -24.09
CA ALA A 287 13.62 -36.61 -23.00
C ALA A 287 13.33 -36.04 -21.61
N PRO A 288 12.05 -35.92 -21.20
CA PRO A 288 11.72 -35.51 -19.86
C PRO A 288 12.18 -36.60 -18.89
N SER A 289 12.90 -36.23 -17.85
CA SER A 289 13.35 -37.15 -16.81
C SER A 289 13.30 -36.50 -15.43
N VAL A 290 13.10 -37.32 -14.41
CA VAL A 290 13.16 -36.89 -13.02
C VAL A 290 14.30 -37.64 -12.34
N SER A 291 15.11 -36.96 -11.55
CA SER A 291 16.31 -37.52 -10.92
C SER A 291 16.02 -38.61 -9.86
N VAL A 292 14.76 -38.87 -9.58
CA VAL A 292 14.28 -39.92 -8.65
C VAL A 292 13.45 -40.95 -9.39
N SER A 293 13.51 -42.21 -8.92
CA SER A 293 12.74 -43.31 -9.49
C SER A 293 11.25 -43.21 -9.19
N ASN A 294 10.43 -43.94 -9.98
CA ASN A 294 8.98 -44.06 -9.82
C ASN A 294 8.16 -42.76 -10.08
N VAL A 295 8.75 -41.70 -10.64
CA VAL A 295 8.03 -40.52 -11.11
C VAL A 295 7.99 -40.55 -12.63
N GLN A 296 6.78 -40.45 -13.19
CA GLN A 296 6.59 -40.33 -14.64
C GLN A 296 6.55 -38.87 -15.07
N ALA A 297 7.21 -38.55 -16.16
CA ALA A 297 7.19 -37.24 -16.78
C ALA A 297 6.72 -37.37 -18.24
N GLN A 298 5.71 -36.62 -18.64
CA GLN A 298 5.15 -36.62 -19.99
C GLN A 298 5.08 -35.19 -20.53
N ILE A 299 5.55 -34.97 -21.76
CA ILE A 299 5.42 -33.69 -22.46
C ILE A 299 4.14 -33.71 -23.28
N LEU A 300 3.34 -32.65 -23.14
CA LEU A 300 2.17 -32.32 -23.94
C LEU A 300 2.42 -30.97 -24.59
N GLU A 301 2.42 -30.92 -25.92
CA GLU A 301 2.57 -29.66 -26.65
C GLU A 301 1.19 -28.98 -26.79
N SER A 302 1.00 -27.84 -26.12
CA SER A 302 -0.24 -27.07 -26.13
C SER A 302 -0.29 -26.07 -27.27
N GLN A 303 0.86 -25.51 -27.63
CA GLN A 303 1.03 -24.64 -28.80
C GLN A 303 2.35 -25.00 -29.51
N PRO A 304 2.32 -25.29 -30.82
CA PRO A 304 3.50 -25.75 -31.55
C PRO A 304 4.68 -24.83 -31.39
N GLY A 305 5.81 -25.36 -30.89
CA GLY A 305 7.07 -24.66 -30.68
C GLY A 305 7.03 -23.53 -29.65
N LYS A 306 5.92 -23.30 -28.93
CA LYS A 306 5.75 -22.14 -28.04
C LYS A 306 5.35 -22.48 -26.61
N LEU A 307 4.42 -23.41 -26.42
CA LEU A 307 3.89 -23.73 -25.10
C LEU A 307 3.76 -25.24 -24.93
N PHE A 308 4.35 -25.73 -23.87
CA PHE A 308 4.35 -27.14 -23.51
C PHE A 308 3.95 -27.31 -22.06
N ASP A 309 3.27 -28.41 -21.74
CA ASP A 309 2.98 -28.83 -20.38
C ASP A 309 3.72 -30.13 -20.08
N VAL A 310 4.61 -30.10 -19.11
CA VAL A 310 5.29 -31.29 -18.59
C VAL A 310 4.51 -31.78 -17.39
N ARG A 311 3.80 -32.87 -17.58
CA ARG A 311 3.01 -33.52 -16.53
C ARG A 311 3.90 -34.47 -15.74
N LEU A 312 4.02 -34.20 -14.44
CA LEU A 312 4.69 -35.08 -13.47
C LEU A 312 3.64 -35.88 -12.73
N THR A 313 3.82 -37.21 -12.66
CA THR A 313 2.92 -38.12 -11.91
C THR A 313 3.72 -38.81 -10.82
N PHE A 314 3.42 -38.49 -9.59
CA PHE A 314 3.98 -39.10 -8.38
C PHE A 314 3.08 -40.19 -7.87
N PRO A 315 3.57 -41.42 -7.56
CA PRO A 315 2.74 -42.48 -7.03
C PRO A 315 2.27 -42.20 -5.61
N ALA A 316 1.21 -42.88 -5.18
CA ALA A 316 0.84 -42.92 -3.77
C ALA A 316 2.01 -43.47 -2.94
N GLY A 317 2.22 -42.95 -1.75
CA GLY A 317 3.34 -43.33 -0.87
C GLY A 317 4.69 -42.70 -1.24
N PHE A 318 4.74 -41.88 -2.28
CA PHE A 318 5.99 -41.20 -2.65
C PHE A 318 6.49 -40.26 -1.52
N ALA A 319 7.77 -40.38 -1.20
CA ALA A 319 8.44 -39.50 -0.26
C ALA A 319 9.88 -39.26 -0.70
N LEU A 320 10.33 -38.02 -0.63
CA LEU A 320 11.75 -37.69 -0.78
C LEU A 320 12.43 -37.89 0.58
N PRO A 321 13.59 -38.58 0.62
CA PRO A 321 14.41 -38.62 1.84
C PRO A 321 14.72 -37.22 2.35
N ALA A 322 14.79 -37.07 3.67
CA ALA A 322 15.07 -35.79 4.31
C ALA A 322 16.38 -35.15 3.76
N GLY A 323 16.29 -33.91 3.27
CA GLY A 323 17.41 -33.18 2.70
C GLY A 323 17.75 -33.54 1.26
N GLN A 324 17.10 -34.53 0.64
CA GLN A 324 17.28 -34.85 -0.77
C GLN A 324 16.44 -33.91 -1.65
N LYS A 325 17.06 -33.42 -2.74
CA LYS A 325 16.39 -32.65 -3.79
C LYS A 325 16.20 -33.56 -5.00
N ALA A 326 15.03 -33.42 -5.62
CA ALA A 326 14.78 -34.01 -6.93
C ALA A 326 14.72 -32.90 -7.98
N GLU A 327 14.95 -33.27 -9.22
CA GLU A 327 14.95 -32.33 -10.34
C GLU A 327 14.25 -32.94 -11.54
N LEU A 328 13.33 -32.17 -12.13
CA LEU A 328 12.86 -32.43 -13.49
C LEU A 328 13.87 -31.85 -14.47
N THR A 329 14.29 -32.66 -15.44
CA THR A 329 15.15 -32.25 -16.51
C THR A 329 14.47 -32.49 -17.86
N VAL A 330 14.49 -31.48 -18.74
CA VAL A 330 13.91 -31.57 -20.09
C VAL A 330 14.92 -31.03 -21.08
N LYS A 331 15.18 -31.78 -22.14
CA LYS A 331 16.02 -31.30 -23.26
C LYS A 331 15.23 -30.38 -24.15
N THR A 332 15.86 -29.29 -24.58
CA THR A 332 15.28 -28.34 -25.53
C THR A 332 16.14 -28.28 -26.81
N SER A 333 15.55 -27.94 -27.94
CA SER A 333 16.29 -27.68 -29.19
C SER A 333 16.93 -26.30 -29.21
N HIS A 334 16.81 -25.48 -28.15
CA HIS A 334 17.40 -24.14 -28.11
C HIS A 334 18.95 -24.23 -28.00
N PRO A 335 19.73 -23.62 -28.89
CA PRO A 335 21.18 -23.86 -28.98
C PRO A 335 21.96 -23.44 -27.73
N LYS A 336 21.53 -22.38 -27.05
CA LYS A 336 22.18 -21.89 -25.83
C LYS A 336 21.55 -22.40 -24.55
N TYR A 337 20.33 -22.96 -24.60
CA TYR A 337 19.58 -23.50 -23.47
C TYR A 337 19.16 -24.95 -23.76
N PRO A 338 20.09 -25.86 -23.97
CA PRO A 338 19.78 -27.23 -24.40
C PRO A 338 19.13 -28.05 -23.28
N LEU A 339 19.19 -27.57 -22.05
CA LEU A 339 18.65 -28.26 -20.87
C LEU A 339 17.88 -27.28 -20.01
N LEU A 340 16.65 -27.67 -19.67
CA LEU A 340 15.81 -26.99 -18.71
C LEU A 340 15.73 -27.87 -17.45
N THR A 341 16.02 -27.28 -16.29
CA THR A 341 15.98 -27.96 -14.98
C THR A 341 14.99 -27.25 -14.06
N VAL A 342 14.11 -28.03 -13.43
CA VAL A 342 13.13 -27.54 -12.46
C VAL A 342 13.28 -28.32 -11.16
N PRO A 343 13.71 -27.66 -10.07
CA PRO A 343 13.82 -28.30 -8.76
C PRO A 343 12.46 -28.78 -8.24
N ILE A 344 12.48 -29.95 -7.61
CA ILE A 344 11.31 -30.54 -6.93
C ILE A 344 11.66 -30.66 -5.46
N VAL A 345 10.88 -30.00 -4.61
CA VAL A 345 11.10 -29.96 -3.16
C VAL A 345 9.86 -30.48 -2.46
N GLN A 346 10.04 -31.42 -1.56
CA GLN A 346 8.97 -31.85 -0.68
C GLN A 346 9.04 -31.04 0.63
N ILE A 347 7.91 -30.46 1.03
CA ILE A 347 7.82 -29.70 2.27
C ILE A 347 8.01 -30.67 3.43
N PRO A 348 8.88 -30.38 4.42
CA PRO A 348 8.99 -31.20 5.62
C PRO A 348 7.63 -31.29 6.32
N GLY A 349 7.19 -32.49 6.68
CA GLY A 349 6.02 -32.67 7.54
C GLY A 349 6.28 -31.96 8.86
N SER A 350 5.33 -31.20 9.37
CA SER A 350 5.39 -30.79 10.78
C SER A 350 5.53 -32.08 11.59
N PRO A 351 6.50 -32.17 12.55
CA PRO A 351 6.53 -33.31 13.44
C PRO A 351 5.13 -33.44 14.05
N ALA A 352 4.54 -34.62 13.94
CA ALA A 352 3.29 -34.90 14.65
C ALA A 352 3.52 -34.48 16.10
N PRO A 353 2.60 -33.75 16.73
CA PRO A 353 2.72 -33.44 18.13
C PRO A 353 2.94 -34.75 18.86
N SER A 354 4.17 -34.98 19.33
CA SER A 354 4.57 -36.17 20.08
C SER A 354 3.56 -36.31 21.22
N GLY A 355 2.78 -37.37 21.12
CA GLY A 355 1.70 -37.79 21.98
C GLY A 355 1.48 -37.00 23.25
N PHE A 356 0.62 -36.04 23.23
CA PHE A 356 -0.18 -35.77 24.40
C PHE A 356 -1.05 -37.00 24.58
N HIS A 357 -0.54 -37.96 25.37
CA HIS A 357 -1.46 -38.86 26.04
C HIS A 357 -2.45 -37.96 26.79
N ALA A 358 -3.63 -37.84 26.23
CA ALA A 358 -4.75 -37.30 26.94
C ALA A 358 -5.03 -38.19 28.11
N GLN A 359 -4.32 -37.95 29.22
CA GLN A 359 -4.81 -38.35 30.53
C GLN A 359 -6.15 -37.64 30.66
N ARG A 360 -7.24 -38.42 30.48
CA ARG A 360 -8.57 -37.99 30.88
C ARG A 360 -8.45 -37.41 32.27
N PRO A 361 -8.77 -36.11 32.48
CA PRO A 361 -8.79 -35.59 33.84
C PRO A 361 -9.78 -36.46 34.62
N ALA A 362 -9.28 -37.06 35.71
CA ALA A 362 -10.13 -37.73 36.69
C ALA A 362 -11.19 -36.70 37.11
N ILE A 363 -12.47 -37.13 36.98
CA ILE A 363 -13.58 -36.32 37.48
C ILE A 363 -13.42 -36.25 38.98
N VAL A 364 -12.89 -35.12 39.45
CA VAL A 364 -12.88 -34.77 40.87
C VAL A 364 -14.27 -34.23 41.18
N PRO A 365 -15.01 -34.88 42.11
CA PRO A 365 -16.32 -34.39 42.51
C PRO A 365 -16.18 -32.98 43.10
N PRO A 366 -17.18 -32.10 42.93
CA PRO A 366 -17.12 -30.72 43.44
C PRO A 366 -17.00 -30.72 44.98
N PRO A 367 -16.17 -29.83 45.56
CA PRO A 367 -16.09 -29.68 46.99
C PRO A 367 -17.44 -29.11 47.54
N PRO A 368 -17.78 -29.46 48.79
CA PRO A 368 -18.99 -28.94 49.42
C PRO A 368 -18.92 -27.42 49.63
N PRO A 369 -20.08 -26.71 49.70
CA PRO A 369 -20.10 -25.27 49.76
C PRO A 369 -19.44 -24.76 51.07
N SER A 370 -18.43 -23.92 50.93
CA SER A 370 -17.74 -23.24 52.00
C SER A 370 -18.53 -22.06 52.49
N ILE A 371 -18.75 -22.01 53.80
CA ILE A 371 -19.40 -20.93 54.52
C ILE A 371 -18.46 -19.73 54.51
N ALA A 372 -18.98 -18.57 54.09
CA ALA A 372 -18.21 -17.33 53.98
C ALA A 372 -17.73 -16.82 55.35
N ALA A 373 -16.42 -16.50 55.43
CA ALA A 373 -15.83 -15.72 56.51
C ALA A 373 -15.57 -14.27 56.04
N PRO A 374 -15.60 -13.28 56.93
CA PRO A 374 -15.67 -11.87 56.56
C PRO A 374 -14.36 -11.29 56.06
N ALA A 375 -14.49 -10.34 55.13
CA ALA A 375 -13.40 -9.65 54.43
C ALA A 375 -12.57 -8.76 55.35
N PHE A 376 -11.23 -8.86 55.25
CA PHE A 376 -10.27 -7.87 55.75
C PHE A 376 -9.83 -6.91 54.66
N PRO A 377 -9.57 -5.62 54.99
CA PRO A 377 -9.17 -4.61 54.03
C PRO A 377 -7.72 -4.76 53.53
N PRO A 378 -7.39 -4.25 52.35
CA PRO A 378 -6.04 -4.45 51.76
C PRO A 378 -4.98 -3.58 52.42
N ARG A 379 -3.83 -4.16 52.63
CA ARG A 379 -2.60 -3.48 53.08
C ARG A 379 -1.92 -2.74 51.91
N SER A 380 -1.54 -1.50 52.21
CA SER A 380 -0.73 -0.62 51.36
C SER A 380 0.60 -1.23 50.96
N SER A 381 0.97 -1.14 49.66
CA SER A 381 2.25 -1.50 49.14
C SER A 381 3.28 -0.41 49.38
N LEU A 382 4.38 -0.77 49.99
CA LEU A 382 5.58 0.05 50.15
C LEU A 382 6.38 0.09 48.85
N ALA A 383 6.85 1.28 48.51
CA ALA A 383 7.67 1.59 47.33
C ALA A 383 9.07 0.98 47.46
N ALA A 384 9.61 0.55 46.31
CA ALA A 384 11.01 0.13 46.18
C ALA A 384 11.95 1.34 46.01
N PRO A 385 13.20 1.26 46.49
CA PRO A 385 14.17 2.36 46.45
C PRO A 385 14.82 2.52 45.06
N PRO A 386 15.41 3.70 44.77
CA PRO A 386 16.02 4.02 43.48
C PRO A 386 17.41 3.44 43.31
N VAL A 387 17.73 3.06 42.05
CA VAL A 387 19.06 2.60 41.62
C VAL A 387 19.95 3.81 41.32
N PRO A 388 21.24 3.85 41.74
CA PRO A 388 22.18 4.93 41.48
C PRO A 388 22.74 4.87 40.04
N PRO A 389 23.14 6.04 39.45
CA PRO A 389 23.80 6.10 38.18
C PRO A 389 25.33 5.92 38.26
N GLY A 390 25.91 5.24 37.30
CA GLY A 390 27.34 5.27 37.06
C GLY A 390 27.92 4.01 36.48
N ALA A 391 28.29 4.05 35.19
CA ALA A 391 29.63 3.76 34.70
C ALA A 391 29.60 3.56 33.17
N LEU A 392 30.22 4.44 32.46
CA LEU A 392 30.67 4.26 31.08
C LEU A 392 31.83 3.26 31.04
N PRO A 393 31.97 2.43 30.03
CA PRO A 393 33.26 1.94 29.59
C PRO A 393 33.82 2.76 28.43
N ARG A 394 35.09 3.07 28.59
CA ARG A 394 36.00 3.50 27.51
C ARG A 394 36.36 2.26 26.64
N GLU A 395 36.41 2.45 25.41
CA GLU A 395 37.36 2.28 24.31
C GLU A 395 36.61 2.09 23.01
#